data_efd1620c8a5edea2f337757348b31530
#
_entry.id   efd1620c8a5edea2f337757348b31530
#
_cell.length_a   1.000
_cell.length_b   1.000
_cell.length_c   1.000
_cell.angle_alpha   90.00
_cell.angle_beta   90.00
_cell.angle_gamma   90.00
#
_symmetry.space_group_name_H-M   'P 1'
#
loop_
_entity.id
_entity.type
_entity.pdbx_description
1 polymer ?
#
loop_
_entity_poly.entity_id
_entity_poly.type
_entity_poly.pdbx_seq_one_letter_code
_entity_poly.pdbx_strand_id
1 'polypeptide(L)'
;MKKIALLDTDFISKTYSIQDNCGNHLIDCILKMPKYNFFCHAQIVVELNRNNNESPLWLQSNIASGKIKSYTDEAILESLTRIRGPFACTTYTQMLKIACDAFSNNYFSEHYGELED
;
A
#
# COMPACT_ATOMS: atom_id res chain seq x y z
N MET A 1 -5.19 -9.02 -20.87
CA MET A 1 -5.57 -8.36 -19.59
C MET A 1 -4.35 -8.22 -18.69
N LYS A 2 -4.12 -7.03 -18.19
CA LYS A 2 -3.00 -6.80 -17.26
C LYS A 2 -3.35 -7.30 -15.87
N LYS A 3 -2.36 -7.84 -15.18
CA LYS A 3 -2.48 -8.25 -13.79
C LYS A 3 -2.26 -7.05 -12.88
N ILE A 4 -2.87 -7.06 -11.72
CA ILE A 4 -2.69 -6.03 -10.71
C ILE A 4 -1.53 -6.44 -9.81
N ALA A 5 -0.57 -5.53 -9.65
CA ALA A 5 0.53 -5.69 -8.71
C ALA A 5 0.38 -4.65 -7.59
N LEU A 6 0.30 -5.13 -6.36
CA LEU A 6 0.22 -4.26 -5.19
C LEU A 6 1.63 -4.09 -4.62
N LEU A 7 2.05 -2.83 -4.51
CA LEU A 7 3.38 -2.50 -3.99
C LEU A 7 3.26 -2.16 -2.51
N ASP A 8 4.05 -2.82 -1.68
CA ASP A 8 4.14 -2.49 -0.27
C ASP A 8 5.40 -1.67 0.03
N THR A 9 5.47 -1.13 1.22
CA THR A 9 6.57 -0.27 1.66
C THR A 9 7.92 -0.97 1.57
N ASP A 10 7.97 -2.21 2.04
CA ASP A 10 9.21 -2.99 2.11
C ASP A 10 9.73 -3.32 0.72
N PHE A 11 8.84 -3.73 -0.17
CA PHE A 11 9.19 -4.00 -1.56
C PHE A 11 9.74 -2.75 -2.25
N ILE A 12 9.07 -1.61 -2.08
CA ILE A 12 9.51 -0.35 -2.67
C ILE A 12 10.88 0.04 -2.11
N SER A 13 11.04 -0.02 -0.79
CA SER A 13 12.29 0.37 -0.14
C SER A 13 13.47 -0.47 -0.64
N LYS A 14 13.29 -1.78 -0.72
CA LYS A 14 14.35 -2.69 -1.16
C LYS A 14 14.70 -2.50 -2.63
N THR A 15 13.70 -2.43 -3.48
CA THR A 15 13.94 -2.32 -4.93
C THR A 15 14.40 -0.92 -5.34
N TYR A 16 14.05 0.10 -4.55
CA TYR A 16 14.59 1.43 -4.76
C TYR A 16 16.08 1.51 -4.37
N SER A 17 16.49 0.78 -3.35
CA SER A 17 17.88 0.80 -2.88
C SER A 17 18.84 0.07 -3.82
N ILE A 18 18.35 -0.79 -4.72
CA ILE A 18 19.16 -1.51 -5.68
C ILE A 18 19.33 -0.65 -6.92
N GLN A 19 20.57 -0.27 -7.23
CA GLN A 19 20.88 0.57 -8.38
C GLN A 19 21.87 -0.14 -9.30
N ASP A 20 21.76 0.15 -10.60
CA ASP A 20 22.77 -0.26 -11.58
C ASP A 20 23.91 0.76 -11.62
N ASN A 21 24.87 0.53 -12.51
CA ASN A 21 26.04 1.41 -12.66
C ASN A 21 25.70 2.80 -13.20
N CYS A 22 24.51 2.97 -13.75
CA CYS A 22 24.05 4.25 -14.30
C CYS A 22 23.13 5.00 -13.33
N GLY A 23 22.91 4.45 -12.13
CA GLY A 23 22.05 5.06 -11.14
C GLY A 23 20.58 4.77 -11.30
N ASN A 24 20.19 3.84 -12.19
CA ASN A 24 18.81 3.43 -12.33
C ASN A 24 18.42 2.47 -11.20
N HIS A 25 17.27 2.70 -10.63
CA HIS A 25 16.75 1.85 -9.55
C HIS A 25 16.06 0.61 -10.12
N LEU A 26 16.19 -0.53 -9.44
CA LEU A 26 15.53 -1.76 -9.87
C LEU A 26 14.03 -1.58 -10.03
N ILE A 27 13.39 -0.84 -9.13
CA ILE A 27 11.95 -0.62 -9.20
C ILE A 27 11.52 0.11 -10.48
N ASP A 28 12.35 0.98 -11.03
CA ASP A 28 12.04 1.66 -12.30
C ASP A 28 11.94 0.64 -13.46
N CYS A 29 12.78 -0.37 -13.43
CA CYS A 29 12.72 -1.46 -14.40
C CYS A 29 11.46 -2.31 -14.20
N ILE A 30 11.09 -2.55 -12.96
CA ILE A 30 9.88 -3.32 -12.63
C ILE A 30 8.63 -2.59 -13.14
N LEU A 31 8.56 -1.27 -12.98
CA LEU A 31 7.41 -0.49 -13.45
C LEU A 31 7.24 -0.48 -14.97
N LYS A 32 8.28 -0.85 -15.70
CA LYS A 32 8.21 -0.96 -17.16
C LYS A 32 7.64 -2.29 -17.65
N MET A 33 7.37 -3.23 -16.76
CA MET A 33 6.79 -4.52 -17.14
C MET A 33 5.37 -4.35 -17.67
N PRO A 34 5.11 -4.69 -18.95
CA PRO A 34 3.83 -4.37 -19.59
C PRO A 34 2.65 -5.23 -19.12
N LYS A 35 2.94 -6.32 -18.41
CA LYS A 35 1.91 -7.26 -17.97
C LYS A 35 1.19 -6.81 -16.70
N TYR A 36 1.65 -5.74 -16.05
CA TYR A 36 1.15 -5.34 -14.73
C TYR A 36 0.65 -3.91 -14.72
N ASN A 37 -0.42 -3.70 -13.96
CA ASN A 37 -0.83 -2.40 -13.47
C ASN A 37 -0.40 -2.29 -12.02
N PHE A 38 0.33 -1.24 -11.68
CA PHE A 38 0.92 -1.08 -10.36
C PHE A 38 0.05 -0.17 -9.50
N PHE A 39 -0.24 -0.65 -8.30
CA PHE A 39 -1.08 0.07 -7.33
C PHE A 39 -0.36 0.09 -5.99
N CYS A 40 -0.59 1.14 -5.20
CA CYS A 40 -0.20 1.16 -3.80
C CYS A 40 -1.29 1.83 -2.97
N HIS A 41 -1.40 1.41 -1.72
CA HIS A 41 -2.28 2.07 -0.77
C HIS A 41 -1.70 3.45 -0.42
N ALA A 42 -2.56 4.44 -0.19
CA ALA A 42 -2.13 5.79 0.16
C ALA A 42 -1.26 5.83 1.41
N GLN A 43 -1.45 4.89 2.33
CA GLN A 43 -0.65 4.79 3.55
C GLN A 43 0.83 4.51 3.26
N ILE A 44 1.15 3.90 2.13
CA ILE A 44 2.53 3.60 1.74
C ILE A 44 3.34 4.89 1.59
N VAL A 45 2.73 5.96 1.10
CA VAL A 45 3.38 7.27 0.99
C VAL A 45 3.84 7.76 2.37
N VAL A 46 2.98 7.61 3.36
CA VAL A 46 3.27 8.00 4.74
C VAL A 46 4.41 7.15 5.32
N GLU A 47 4.34 5.84 5.10
CA GLU A 47 5.37 4.92 5.60
C GLU A 47 6.73 5.18 4.98
N LEU A 48 6.78 5.45 3.67
CA LEU A 48 8.05 5.75 2.99
C LEU A 48 8.69 7.05 3.46
N ASN A 49 7.90 7.99 3.97
CA ASN A 49 8.44 9.25 4.49
C ASN A 49 9.40 9.03 5.68
N ARG A 50 9.43 7.84 6.26
CA ARG A 50 10.37 7.48 7.33
C ARG A 50 11.77 7.17 6.80
N ASN A 51 11.90 6.94 5.50
CA ASN A 51 13.21 6.66 4.88
C ASN A 51 14.01 7.95 4.70
N ASN A 52 15.30 7.88 4.96
CA ASN A 52 16.23 8.99 4.77
C ASN A 52 16.82 9.01 3.36
N ASN A 53 15.96 8.82 2.36
CA ASN A 53 16.37 8.88 0.95
C ASN A 53 15.26 9.52 0.14
N GLU A 54 15.40 9.50 -1.19
CA GLU A 54 14.42 10.12 -2.08
C GLU A 54 13.28 9.21 -2.51
N SER A 55 13.16 8.02 -1.92
CA SER A 55 12.07 7.11 -2.27
C SER A 55 10.68 7.71 -2.06
N PRO A 56 10.42 8.54 -1.03
CA PRO A 56 9.12 9.21 -0.93
C PRO A 56 8.80 10.11 -2.11
N LEU A 57 9.78 10.90 -2.55
CA LEU A 57 9.61 11.77 -3.72
C LEU A 57 9.46 10.95 -5.00
N TRP A 58 10.22 9.88 -5.12
CA TRP A 58 10.10 8.95 -6.24
C TRP A 58 8.67 8.39 -6.33
N LEU A 59 8.11 7.93 -5.22
CA LEU A 59 6.75 7.38 -5.18
C LEU A 59 5.72 8.44 -5.57
N GLN A 60 5.79 9.62 -4.97
CA GLN A 60 4.87 10.71 -5.28
C GLN A 60 4.91 11.10 -6.76
N SER A 61 6.10 11.14 -7.32
CA SER A 61 6.31 11.45 -8.74
C SER A 61 5.66 10.40 -9.65
N ASN A 62 5.79 9.12 -9.30
CA ASN A 62 5.22 8.03 -10.08
C ASN A 62 3.70 7.96 -9.94
N ILE A 63 3.16 8.34 -8.80
CA ILE A 63 1.71 8.46 -8.62
C ILE A 63 1.19 9.63 -9.47
N ALA A 64 1.86 10.77 -9.43
CA ALA A 64 1.46 11.95 -10.20
C ALA A 64 1.49 11.68 -11.71
N SER A 65 2.45 10.90 -12.20
CA SER A 65 2.58 10.56 -13.61
C SER A 65 1.64 9.43 -14.06
N GLY A 66 0.96 8.77 -13.11
CA GLY A 66 0.06 7.66 -13.41
C GLY A 66 0.73 6.30 -13.59
N LYS A 67 2.04 6.19 -13.39
CA LYS A 67 2.75 4.89 -13.45
C LYS A 67 2.36 3.98 -12.29
N ILE A 68 2.06 4.57 -11.14
CA ILE A 68 1.53 3.87 -9.97
C ILE A 68 0.21 4.54 -9.62
N LYS A 69 -0.84 3.74 -9.44
CA LYS A 69 -2.14 4.25 -8.99
C LYS A 69 -2.24 4.06 -7.48
N SER A 70 -2.65 5.09 -6.77
CA SER A 70 -2.87 4.98 -5.33
C SER A 70 -4.37 4.80 -5.04
N TYR A 71 -4.66 4.15 -3.92
CA TYR A 71 -6.03 3.94 -3.46
C TYR A 71 -6.11 4.13 -1.96
N THR A 72 -7.32 4.44 -1.48
CA THR A 72 -7.61 4.66 -0.07
C THR A 72 -8.58 3.59 0.42
N ASP A 73 -8.74 3.47 1.74
CA ASP A 73 -9.75 2.59 2.31
C ASP A 73 -11.15 2.98 1.85
N GLU A 74 -11.42 4.27 1.75
CA GLU A 74 -12.71 4.78 1.25
C GLU A 74 -12.99 4.32 -0.17
N ALA A 75 -11.96 4.31 -1.02
CA ALA A 75 -12.10 3.84 -2.40
C ALA A 75 -12.42 2.35 -2.47
N ILE A 76 -11.81 1.55 -1.57
CA ILE A 76 -12.11 0.12 -1.46
C ILE A 76 -13.56 -0.08 -1.05
N LEU A 77 -14.01 0.63 -0.01
CA LEU A 77 -15.37 0.51 0.50
C LEU A 77 -16.40 0.93 -0.55
N GLU A 78 -16.11 2.02 -1.27
CA GLU A 78 -16.98 2.48 -2.35
C GLU A 78 -17.09 1.45 -3.48
N SER A 79 -15.96 0.86 -3.87
CA SER A 79 -15.94 -0.17 -4.91
C SER A 79 -16.70 -1.41 -4.48
N LEU A 80 -16.55 -1.84 -3.23
CA LEU A 80 -17.28 -2.98 -2.68
C LEU A 80 -18.79 -2.72 -2.67
N THR A 81 -19.20 -1.54 -2.26
CA THR A 81 -20.61 -1.14 -2.24
C THR A 81 -21.21 -1.17 -3.64
N ARG A 82 -20.46 -0.67 -4.62
CA ARG A 82 -20.91 -0.62 -6.02
C ARG A 82 -21.02 -2.00 -6.64
N ILE A 83 -20.07 -2.90 -6.34
CA ILE A 83 -19.98 -4.21 -6.97
C ILE A 83 -20.82 -5.26 -6.24
N ARG A 84 -20.76 -5.27 -4.91
CA ARG A 84 -21.36 -6.31 -4.06
C ARG A 84 -22.50 -5.83 -3.17
N GLY A 85 -22.77 -4.53 -3.16
CA GLY A 85 -23.79 -3.92 -2.32
C GLY A 85 -23.30 -3.61 -0.91
N PRO A 86 -24.19 -3.00 -0.08
CA PRO A 86 -23.80 -2.52 1.26
C PRO A 86 -23.32 -3.60 2.21
N PHE A 87 -23.79 -4.84 2.05
CA PHE A 87 -23.36 -5.94 2.94
C PHE A 87 -21.89 -6.24 2.85
N ALA A 88 -21.31 -6.19 1.65
CA ALA A 88 -19.88 -6.42 1.48
C ALA A 88 -19.04 -5.36 2.22
N CYS A 89 -19.51 -4.12 2.19
CA CYS A 89 -18.89 -3.02 2.89
C CYS A 89 -18.93 -3.23 4.41
N THR A 90 -20.10 -3.64 4.93
CA THR A 90 -20.27 -3.95 6.35
C THR A 90 -19.36 -5.10 6.79
N THR A 91 -19.31 -6.17 5.99
CA THR A 91 -18.46 -7.33 6.27
C THR A 91 -16.99 -6.94 6.33
N TYR A 92 -16.51 -6.15 5.37
CA TYR A 92 -15.14 -5.68 5.36
C TYR A 92 -14.80 -4.89 6.62
N THR A 93 -15.67 -3.96 7.01
CA THR A 93 -15.49 -3.14 8.20
C THR A 93 -15.46 -3.99 9.47
N GLN A 94 -16.35 -4.98 9.57
CA GLN A 94 -16.39 -5.91 10.69
C GLN A 94 -15.12 -6.75 10.78
N MET A 95 -14.64 -7.25 9.66
CA MET A 95 -13.39 -8.04 9.62
C MET A 95 -12.20 -7.22 10.07
N LEU A 96 -12.11 -5.97 9.62
CA LEU A 96 -11.05 -5.06 10.08
C LEU A 96 -11.11 -4.85 11.58
N LYS A 97 -12.30 -4.63 12.12
CA LYS A 97 -12.47 -4.42 13.55
C LYS A 97 -12.05 -5.65 14.35
N ILE A 98 -12.49 -6.84 13.91
CA ILE A 98 -12.13 -8.10 14.57
C ILE A 98 -10.61 -8.29 14.53
N ALA A 99 -9.97 -8.05 13.40
CA ALA A 99 -8.53 -8.17 13.25
C ALA A 99 -7.78 -7.19 14.16
N CYS A 100 -8.23 -5.94 14.23
CA CYS A 100 -7.63 -4.94 15.10
C CYS A 100 -7.79 -5.29 16.56
N ASP A 101 -8.97 -5.76 16.98
CA ASP A 101 -9.23 -6.17 18.37
C ASP A 101 -8.35 -7.36 18.76
N ALA A 102 -8.25 -8.37 17.87
CA ALA A 102 -7.43 -9.54 18.12
C ALA A 102 -5.94 -9.15 18.23
N PHE A 103 -5.46 -8.31 17.34
CA PHE A 103 -4.08 -7.84 17.36
C PHE A 103 -3.79 -7.03 18.61
N SER A 104 -4.70 -6.14 18.99
CA SER A 104 -4.60 -5.33 20.19
C SER A 104 -4.49 -6.20 21.44
N ASN A 105 -5.37 -7.18 21.59
CA ASN A 105 -5.39 -8.05 22.76
C ASN A 105 -4.17 -8.97 22.86
N ASN A 106 -3.66 -9.43 21.73
CA ASN A 106 -2.57 -10.41 21.69
C ASN A 106 -1.18 -9.78 21.58
N TYR A 107 -1.09 -8.54 21.12
CA TYR A 107 0.18 -7.88 20.89
C TYR A 107 0.29 -6.54 21.64
N PHE A 108 -0.64 -5.63 21.36
CA PHE A 108 -0.55 -4.28 21.92
C PHE A 108 -0.79 -4.24 23.42
N SER A 109 -1.65 -5.11 23.93
CA SER A 109 -1.88 -5.20 25.37
C SER A 109 -0.62 -5.61 26.13
N GLU A 110 0.21 -6.46 25.53
CA GLU A 110 1.44 -6.94 26.14
C GLU A 110 2.60 -5.97 25.96
N HIS A 111 2.66 -5.24 24.84
CA HIS A 111 3.84 -4.47 24.46
C HIS A 111 3.63 -2.96 24.52
N TYR A 112 2.44 -2.49 24.16
CA TYR A 112 2.19 -1.05 23.98
C TYR A 112 0.90 -0.58 24.67
N GLY A 113 0.22 -1.45 25.36
CA GLY A 113 -1.11 -1.16 25.91
C GLY A 113 -2.19 -1.42 24.86
N GLU A 114 -3.43 -1.15 25.23
CA GLU A 114 -4.57 -1.43 24.38
C GLU A 114 -4.73 -0.37 23.29
N LEU A 115 -5.12 -0.82 22.09
CA LEU A 115 -5.55 0.08 21.04
C LEU A 115 -6.95 0.59 21.35
N GLU A 116 -7.13 1.89 21.23
CA GLU A 116 -8.47 2.47 21.32
C GLU A 116 -9.18 2.28 19.97
N ASP A 117 -10.46 1.97 20.07
CA ASP A 117 -11.32 1.80 18.90
C ASP A 117 -11.59 3.12 18.17
#